data_daa1cf8f6ffc15d80fcfbfca20c13978
#
_entry.id   daa1cf8f6ffc15d80fcfbfca20c13978
#
_cell.length_a   1.000
_cell.length_b   1.000
_cell.length_c   1.000
_cell.angle_alpha   90.00
_cell.angle_beta   90.00
_cell.angle_gamma   90.00
#
_symmetry.space_group_name_H-M   'P 1'
#
loop_
_entity.id
_entity.type
_entity.pdbx_description
1 polymer ?
#
loop_
_entity_poly.entity_id
_entity_poly.type
_entity_poly.pdbx_seq_one_letter_code
_entity_poly.pdbx_strand_id
1 'polypeptide(L)'
;MKGSHGFRLARELEETKKDLKKWNKGVFGLVRERIKAKQANIAEIQQKPPTKENLELEASLNLELDDWLTKEELRWKQKSRELWLKEGDRNSRFFHLPTLICRRKNRISEIKLDDGSLINNRANIQDYFEGSFSSLYQSSNP
;
A
#
# COMPACT_ATOMS: atom_id res chain seq x y z
N MET A 1 22.75 1.22 -28.92
CA MET A 1 22.19 2.59 -28.83
C MET A 1 22.14 3.02 -27.36
N LYS A 2 22.92 4.04 -26.97
CA LYS A 2 22.87 4.64 -25.64
C LYS A 2 21.62 5.53 -25.63
N GLY A 3 20.55 5.14 -24.92
CA GLY A 3 19.33 5.92 -24.79
C GLY A 3 19.58 7.32 -24.20
N SER A 4 18.67 8.26 -24.42
CA SER A 4 18.74 9.62 -23.86
C SER A 4 18.87 9.59 -22.34
N HIS A 5 19.35 10.67 -21.72
CA HIS A 5 19.45 10.77 -20.25
C HIS A 5 18.10 10.52 -19.57
N GLY A 6 17.00 11.00 -20.16
CA GLY A 6 15.65 10.75 -19.66
C GLY A 6 15.27 9.27 -19.69
N PHE A 7 15.61 8.54 -20.74
CA PHE A 7 15.35 7.10 -20.84
C PHE A 7 16.12 6.30 -19.77
N ARG A 8 17.40 6.67 -19.52
CA ARG A 8 18.20 6.02 -18.47
C ARG A 8 17.60 6.27 -17.08
N LEU A 9 17.23 7.51 -16.79
CA LEU A 9 16.58 7.87 -15.53
C LEU A 9 15.26 7.11 -15.32
N ALA A 10 14.43 7.05 -16.34
CA ALA A 10 13.15 6.31 -16.27
C ALA A 10 13.37 4.82 -15.98
N ARG A 11 14.39 4.21 -16.60
CA ARG A 11 14.77 2.81 -16.35
C ARG A 11 15.28 2.59 -14.92
N GLU A 12 16.14 3.45 -14.42
CA GLU A 12 16.68 3.39 -13.05
C GLU A 12 15.57 3.54 -12.01
N LEU A 13 14.62 4.46 -12.24
CA LEU A 13 13.44 4.62 -11.39
C LEU A 13 12.54 3.37 -11.38
N GLU A 14 12.36 2.73 -12.52
CA GLU A 14 11.57 1.50 -12.60
C GLU A 14 12.27 0.31 -11.90
N GLU A 15 13.57 0.20 -12.02
CA GLU A 15 14.36 -0.80 -11.27
C GLU A 15 14.30 -0.54 -9.77
N THR A 16 14.52 0.69 -9.32
CA THR A 16 14.38 1.09 -7.91
C THR A 16 12.97 0.79 -7.37
N LYS A 17 11.94 1.06 -8.14
CA LYS A 17 10.55 0.74 -7.78
C LYS A 17 10.33 -0.77 -7.60
N LYS A 18 10.94 -1.61 -8.46
CA LYS A 18 10.87 -3.07 -8.33
C LYS A 18 11.55 -3.56 -7.07
N ASP A 19 12.74 -3.04 -6.78
CA ASP A 19 13.52 -3.40 -5.60
C ASP A 19 12.82 -2.96 -4.31
N LEU A 20 12.28 -1.74 -4.27
CA LEU A 20 11.46 -1.26 -3.15
C LEU A 20 10.20 -2.11 -2.93
N LYS A 21 9.54 -2.56 -4.01
CA LYS A 21 8.38 -3.47 -3.88
C LYS A 21 8.79 -4.83 -3.31
N LYS A 22 9.93 -5.39 -3.77
CA LYS A 22 10.46 -6.65 -3.28
C LYS A 22 10.87 -6.55 -1.80
N TRP A 23 11.60 -5.49 -1.46
CA TRP A 23 11.99 -5.20 -0.08
C TRP A 23 10.76 -5.02 0.83
N ASN A 24 9.80 -4.18 0.43
CA ASN A 24 8.57 -3.96 1.18
C ASN A 24 7.80 -5.27 1.42
N LYS A 25 7.73 -6.16 0.41
CA LYS A 25 7.11 -7.47 0.55
C LYS A 25 7.90 -8.38 1.48
N GLY A 26 9.23 -8.35 1.47
CA GLY A 26 10.09 -9.19 2.32
C GLY A 26 10.12 -8.74 3.78
N VAL A 27 10.21 -7.43 4.01
CA VAL A 27 10.40 -6.85 5.35
C VAL A 27 9.06 -6.58 6.06
N PHE A 28 8.12 -5.94 5.38
CA PHE A 28 6.82 -5.60 5.95
C PHE A 28 5.70 -6.55 5.54
N GLY A 29 5.91 -7.27 4.47
CA GLY A 29 5.13 -8.19 3.68
C GLY A 29 3.74 -8.48 4.14
N LEU A 30 3.48 -9.14 5.14
CA LEU A 30 2.18 -9.60 5.59
C LEU A 30 1.95 -9.18 7.04
N VAL A 31 2.07 -7.86 7.31
CA VAL A 31 1.86 -7.29 8.66
C VAL A 31 0.62 -7.90 9.33
N ARG A 32 -0.47 -8.04 8.59
CA ARG A 32 -1.71 -8.66 9.11
C ARG A 32 -1.55 -10.12 9.47
N GLU A 33 -0.79 -10.88 8.71
CA GLU A 33 -0.51 -12.30 9.02
C GLU A 33 0.39 -12.43 10.23
N ARG A 34 1.40 -11.55 10.34
CA ARG A 34 2.26 -11.50 11.53
C ARG A 34 1.47 -11.14 12.79
N ILE A 35 0.58 -10.15 12.71
CA ILE A 35 -0.33 -9.79 13.82
C ILE A 35 -1.19 -10.99 14.20
N LYS A 36 -1.83 -11.65 13.23
CA LYS A 36 -2.66 -12.84 13.49
C LYS A 36 -1.86 -13.98 14.11
N ALA A 37 -0.65 -14.25 13.60
CA ALA A 37 0.21 -15.29 14.15
C ALA A 37 0.61 -14.98 15.62
N LYS A 38 0.96 -13.71 15.92
CA LYS A 38 1.29 -13.32 17.32
C LYS A 38 0.07 -13.42 18.23
N GLN A 39 -1.11 -13.02 17.77
CA GLN A 39 -2.35 -13.18 18.53
C GLN A 39 -2.68 -14.66 18.80
N ALA A 40 -2.46 -15.54 17.82
CA ALA A 40 -2.67 -16.97 17.99
C ALA A 40 -1.67 -17.56 19.02
N ASN A 41 -0.39 -17.17 18.96
CA ASN A 41 0.61 -17.60 19.91
C ASN A 41 0.29 -17.14 21.36
N ILE A 42 -0.16 -15.90 21.52
CA ILE A 42 -0.60 -15.37 22.82
C ILE A 42 -1.78 -16.19 23.36
N ALA A 43 -2.78 -16.43 22.51
CA ALA A 43 -3.96 -17.22 22.90
C ALA A 43 -3.60 -18.67 23.29
N GLU A 44 -2.59 -19.27 22.63
CA GLU A 44 -2.08 -20.60 23.01
C GLU A 44 -1.39 -20.57 24.37
N ILE A 45 -0.58 -19.55 24.67
CA ILE A 45 0.11 -19.43 25.95
C ILE A 45 -0.88 -19.20 27.09
N GLN A 46 -1.92 -18.40 26.87
CA GLN A 46 -2.97 -18.12 27.84
C GLN A 46 -3.78 -19.38 28.23
N GLN A 47 -3.75 -20.43 27.43
CA GLN A 47 -4.35 -21.72 27.78
C GLN A 47 -3.44 -22.59 28.67
N LYS A 48 -2.15 -22.23 28.80
CA LYS A 48 -1.18 -22.97 29.65
C LYS A 48 -1.22 -22.46 31.10
N PRO A 49 -0.74 -23.26 32.07
CA PRO A 49 -0.65 -22.81 33.46
C PRO A 49 0.16 -21.52 33.57
N PRO A 50 -0.18 -20.59 34.47
CA PRO A 50 0.50 -19.30 34.60
C PRO A 50 1.85 -19.48 35.38
N THR A 51 2.79 -20.15 34.74
CA THR A 51 4.19 -20.23 35.25
C THR A 51 4.92 -18.94 34.98
N LYS A 52 5.99 -18.65 35.69
CA LYS A 52 6.82 -17.46 35.50
C LYS A 52 7.29 -17.36 34.03
N GLU A 53 7.74 -18.49 33.47
CA GLU A 53 8.23 -18.57 32.08
C GLU A 53 7.12 -18.25 31.06
N ASN A 54 5.89 -18.78 31.27
CA ASN A 54 4.78 -18.50 30.40
C ASN A 54 4.35 -17.02 30.46
N LEU A 55 4.39 -16.41 31.65
CA LEU A 55 4.08 -14.98 31.81
C LEU A 55 5.14 -14.09 31.15
N GLU A 56 6.43 -14.41 31.27
CA GLU A 56 7.52 -13.68 30.62
C GLU A 56 7.42 -13.81 29.08
N LEU A 57 7.09 -15.00 28.58
CA LEU A 57 6.89 -15.23 27.15
C LEU A 57 5.66 -14.48 26.62
N GLU A 58 4.55 -14.49 27.34
CA GLU A 58 3.35 -13.72 26.98
C GLU A 58 3.65 -12.23 26.96
N ALA A 59 4.39 -11.71 27.94
CA ALA A 59 4.78 -10.30 27.97
C ALA A 59 5.64 -9.92 26.75
N SER A 60 6.62 -10.75 26.38
CA SER A 60 7.46 -10.50 25.23
C SER A 60 6.67 -10.53 23.92
N LEU A 61 5.72 -11.46 23.75
CA LEU A 61 4.87 -11.55 22.57
C LEU A 61 3.90 -10.36 22.47
N ASN A 62 3.41 -9.86 23.59
CA ASN A 62 2.57 -8.65 23.62
C ASN A 62 3.36 -7.41 23.17
N LEU A 63 4.63 -7.27 23.59
CA LEU A 63 5.51 -6.18 23.11
C LEU A 63 5.73 -6.26 21.61
N GLU A 64 6.01 -7.45 21.08
CA GLU A 64 6.16 -7.63 19.64
C GLU A 64 4.86 -7.37 18.87
N LEU A 65 3.71 -7.78 19.41
CA LEU A 65 2.40 -7.49 18.83
C LEU A 65 2.15 -6.00 18.78
N ASP A 66 2.49 -5.28 19.85
CA ASP A 66 2.37 -3.82 19.96
C ASP A 66 3.18 -3.09 18.88
N ASP A 67 4.41 -3.53 18.66
CA ASP A 67 5.28 -3.00 17.60
C ASP A 67 4.68 -3.21 16.20
N TRP A 68 4.11 -4.39 15.92
CA TRP A 68 3.45 -4.66 14.64
C TRP A 68 2.17 -3.86 14.45
N LEU A 69 1.37 -3.65 15.50
CA LEU A 69 0.17 -2.81 15.45
C LEU A 69 0.54 -1.34 15.19
N THR A 70 1.59 -0.85 15.82
CA THR A 70 2.11 0.51 15.58
C THR A 70 2.59 0.69 14.13
N LYS A 71 3.29 -0.30 13.58
CA LYS A 71 3.71 -0.29 12.17
C LYS A 71 2.51 -0.31 11.21
N GLU A 72 1.45 -1.05 11.54
CA GLU A 72 0.22 -1.07 10.72
C GLU A 72 -0.49 0.28 10.78
N GLU A 73 -0.61 0.89 11.95
CA GLU A 73 -1.19 2.21 12.12
C GLU A 73 -0.43 3.27 11.33
N LEU A 74 0.90 3.33 11.49
CA LEU A 74 1.75 4.28 10.76
C LEU A 74 1.58 4.12 9.24
N ARG A 75 1.50 2.90 8.76
CA ARG A 75 1.25 2.61 7.33
C ARG A 75 -0.08 3.18 6.85
N TRP A 76 -1.15 3.06 7.66
CA TRP A 76 -2.47 3.60 7.31
C TRP A 76 -2.51 5.11 7.43
N LYS A 77 -1.87 5.68 8.46
CA LYS A 77 -1.70 7.13 8.63
C LYS A 77 -1.03 7.74 7.40
N GLN A 78 0.08 7.18 6.95
CA GLN A 78 0.77 7.64 5.74
C GLN A 78 -0.09 7.55 4.47
N LYS A 79 -0.88 6.47 4.33
CA LYS A 79 -1.77 6.28 3.18
C LYS A 79 -2.97 7.22 3.19
N SER A 80 -3.51 7.55 4.35
CA SER A 80 -4.65 8.45 4.49
C SER A 80 -4.29 9.90 4.20
N ARG A 81 -2.99 10.27 4.33
CA ARG A 81 -2.48 11.65 4.25
C ARG A 81 -3.11 12.59 5.28
N GLU A 82 -3.68 12.05 6.35
CA GLU A 82 -4.27 12.83 7.45
C GLU A 82 -3.17 13.25 8.40
N LEU A 83 -2.86 14.56 8.40
CA LEU A 83 -1.75 15.14 9.19
C LEU A 83 -2.21 15.70 10.54
N TRP A 84 -3.52 15.91 10.73
CA TRP A 84 -4.05 16.62 11.89
C TRP A 84 -4.32 15.73 13.11
N LEU A 85 -4.36 14.42 12.94
CA LEU A 85 -4.55 13.49 14.06
C LEU A 85 -3.22 13.31 14.80
N LYS A 86 -3.14 13.81 16.02
CA LYS A 86 -2.02 13.59 16.93
C LYS A 86 -2.02 12.14 17.44
N GLU A 87 -0.83 11.64 17.73
CA GLU A 87 -0.59 10.31 18.24
C GLU A 87 -1.35 10.09 19.57
N GLY A 88 -1.93 8.93 19.76
CA GLY A 88 -2.54 8.54 21.03
C GLY A 88 -3.71 7.57 20.95
N ASP A 89 -4.44 7.58 19.88
CA ASP A 89 -5.55 6.65 19.70
C ASP A 89 -5.25 5.73 18.51
N ARG A 90 -5.07 4.42 18.78
CA ARG A 90 -4.77 3.41 17.74
C ARG A 90 -5.95 3.25 16.78
N ASN A 91 -6.22 4.26 16.00
CA ASN A 91 -7.39 4.34 15.15
C ASN A 91 -7.06 3.93 13.69
N SER A 92 -6.47 2.75 13.52
CA SER A 92 -6.20 2.19 12.18
C SER A 92 -7.47 2.15 11.31
N ARG A 93 -8.64 1.94 11.93
CA ARG A 93 -9.94 1.97 11.26
C ARG A 93 -10.30 3.37 10.77
N PHE A 94 -9.96 4.41 11.52
CA PHE A 94 -10.16 5.80 11.10
C PHE A 94 -9.34 6.11 9.83
N PHE A 95 -8.07 5.78 9.79
CA PHE A 95 -7.22 6.01 8.63
C PHE A 95 -7.57 5.15 7.41
N HIS A 96 -8.16 3.98 7.65
CA HIS A 96 -8.58 3.08 6.59
C HIS A 96 -9.73 3.67 5.76
N LEU A 97 -10.71 4.29 6.41
CA LEU A 97 -11.88 4.83 5.74
C LEU A 97 -11.56 5.98 4.76
N PRO A 98 -10.83 7.05 5.12
CA PRO A 98 -10.41 8.08 4.19
C PRO A 98 -9.59 7.54 3.02
N THR A 99 -8.69 6.57 3.27
CA THR A 99 -7.91 5.92 2.20
C THR A 99 -8.80 5.21 1.19
N LEU A 100 -9.84 4.50 1.65
CA LEU A 100 -10.81 3.84 0.76
C LEU A 100 -11.66 4.84 -0.02
N ILE A 101 -12.11 5.91 0.65
CA ILE A 101 -12.91 6.98 0.02
C ILE A 101 -12.10 7.67 -1.07
N CYS A 102 -10.86 8.10 -0.77
CA CYS A 102 -9.96 8.71 -1.75
C CYS A 102 -9.69 7.77 -2.92
N ARG A 103 -9.44 6.49 -2.65
CA ARG A 103 -9.22 5.50 -3.70
C ARG A 103 -10.45 5.29 -4.59
N ARG A 104 -11.66 5.34 -4.01
CA ARG A 104 -12.92 5.23 -4.75
C ARG A 104 -13.17 6.48 -5.59
N LYS A 105 -12.97 7.68 -5.02
CA LYS A 105 -13.13 8.97 -5.73
C LYS A 105 -12.15 9.13 -6.90
N ASN A 106 -10.91 8.65 -6.74
CA ASN A 106 -9.86 8.76 -7.76
C ASN A 106 -9.89 7.61 -8.78
N ARG A 107 -10.87 6.71 -8.69
CA ARG A 107 -11.02 5.63 -9.66
C ARG A 107 -11.85 6.11 -10.83
N ILE A 108 -11.26 6.12 -12.00
CA ILE A 108 -11.99 6.27 -13.26
C ILE A 108 -12.67 4.92 -13.54
N SER A 109 -13.99 4.87 -13.46
CA SER A 109 -14.79 3.67 -13.69
C SER A 109 -15.21 3.54 -15.15
N GLU A 110 -15.43 4.67 -15.80
CA GLU A 110 -15.87 4.75 -17.21
C GLU A 110 -15.44 6.06 -17.85
N ILE A 111 -15.30 6.04 -19.17
CA ILE A 111 -15.04 7.22 -20.00
C ILE A 111 -16.09 7.23 -21.10
N LYS A 112 -16.70 8.39 -21.32
CA LYS A 112 -17.55 8.63 -22.46
C LYS A 112 -16.69 9.21 -23.60
N LEU A 113 -16.70 8.56 -24.74
CA LEU A 113 -16.01 9.02 -25.93
C LEU A 113 -16.86 10.08 -26.69
N ASP A 114 -16.22 10.77 -27.62
CA ASP A 114 -16.88 11.83 -28.42
C ASP A 114 -18.02 11.29 -29.33
N ASP A 115 -17.95 10.01 -29.72
CA ASP A 115 -18.99 9.29 -30.45
C ASP A 115 -20.17 8.86 -29.56
N GLY A 116 -20.11 9.13 -28.24
CA GLY A 116 -21.13 8.78 -27.27
C GLY A 116 -20.99 7.38 -26.70
N SER A 117 -20.05 6.55 -27.15
CA SER A 117 -19.78 5.22 -26.60
C SER A 117 -19.13 5.30 -25.23
N LEU A 118 -19.30 4.24 -24.41
CA LEU A 118 -18.74 4.16 -23.05
C LEU A 118 -17.68 3.07 -22.98
N ILE A 119 -16.53 3.43 -22.45
CA ILE A 119 -15.46 2.50 -22.12
C ILE A 119 -15.43 2.30 -20.59
N ASN A 120 -15.66 1.08 -20.12
CA ASN A 120 -15.66 0.73 -18.71
C ASN A 120 -14.59 -0.33 -18.34
N ASN A 121 -13.93 -0.91 -19.34
CA ASN A 121 -12.83 -1.86 -19.09
C ASN A 121 -11.55 -1.10 -18.80
N ARG A 122 -10.87 -1.49 -17.71
CA ARG A 122 -9.63 -0.83 -17.26
C ARG A 122 -8.51 -0.85 -18.30
N ALA A 123 -8.36 -1.95 -19.05
CA ALA A 123 -7.36 -2.04 -20.11
C ALA A 123 -7.67 -1.02 -21.22
N ASN A 124 -8.91 -1.01 -21.70
CA ASN A 124 -9.35 -0.08 -22.75
C ASN A 124 -9.24 1.39 -22.31
N ILE A 125 -9.52 1.70 -21.03
CA ILE A 125 -9.33 3.04 -20.45
C ILE A 125 -7.85 3.42 -20.48
N GLN A 126 -6.97 2.50 -20.11
CA GLN A 126 -5.52 2.72 -20.14
C GLN A 126 -5.03 2.96 -21.57
N ASP A 127 -5.41 2.09 -22.50
CA ASP A 127 -5.03 2.18 -23.92
C ASP A 127 -5.52 3.50 -24.55
N TYR A 128 -6.74 3.93 -24.20
CA TYR A 128 -7.28 5.21 -24.65
C TYR A 128 -6.42 6.39 -24.18
N PHE A 129 -6.04 6.42 -22.90
CA PHE A 129 -5.17 7.49 -22.38
C PHE A 129 -3.77 7.42 -22.97
N GLU A 130 -3.17 6.23 -23.09
CA GLU A 130 -1.84 6.06 -23.68
C GLU A 130 -1.83 6.53 -25.15
N GLY A 131 -2.85 6.17 -25.93
CA GLY A 131 -3.02 6.63 -27.29
C GLY A 131 -3.22 8.15 -27.39
N SER A 132 -4.09 8.72 -26.56
CA SER A 132 -4.36 10.16 -26.51
C SER A 132 -3.09 10.96 -26.15
N PHE A 133 -2.37 10.54 -25.11
CA PHE A 133 -1.12 11.21 -24.74
C PHE A 133 -0.02 11.03 -25.81
N SER A 134 0.11 9.84 -26.38
CA SER A 134 1.08 9.60 -27.46
C SER A 134 0.82 10.51 -28.65
N SER A 135 -0.44 10.67 -29.05
CA SER A 135 -0.83 11.58 -30.12
C SER A 135 -0.55 13.05 -29.78
N LEU A 136 -0.82 13.47 -28.51
CA LEU A 136 -0.60 14.84 -28.07
C LEU A 136 0.90 15.23 -28.04
N TYR A 137 1.75 14.27 -27.71
CA TYR A 137 3.21 14.50 -27.58
C TYR A 137 4.02 14.05 -28.80
N GLN A 138 3.36 13.60 -29.88
CA GLN A 138 4.05 13.42 -31.15
C GLN A 138 4.42 14.79 -31.70
N SER A 139 5.72 15.05 -31.74
CA SER A 139 6.24 16.26 -32.41
C SER A 139 5.91 16.20 -33.89
N SER A 140 5.18 17.18 -34.37
CA SER A 140 4.82 17.32 -35.78
C SER A 140 5.95 17.93 -36.62
N ASN A 141 7.15 18.14 -36.05
CA ASN A 141 8.31 18.68 -36.76
C ASN A 141 9.57 17.86 -36.43
N PRO A 142 10.23 17.27 -37.43
CA PRO A 142 11.56 16.70 -37.32
C PRO A 142 12.63 17.78 -37.13
#